data_677fb2376a610c3eedfdbe58c8eb9ca6
#
_entry.id   677fb2376a610c3eedfdbe58c8eb9ca6
#
_cell.length_a   1.000
_cell.length_b   1.000
_cell.length_c   1.000
_cell.angle_alpha   90.00
_cell.angle_beta   90.00
_cell.angle_gamma   90.00
#
_symmetry.space_group_name_H-M   'P 1'
#
loop_
_entity.id
_entity.type
_entity.pdbx_description
1 polymer ?
#
loop_
_entity_poly.entity_id
_entity_poly.type
_entity_poly.pdbx_seq_one_letter_code
_entity_poly.pdbx_strand_id
1 'polypeptide(L)'
;MFDDLTAAGYSETEAYKLIYKGGLTIKSTQDLTMQTICDEEANNPSNYPSDAKYSFQLSFEVKKADGSYKTYTNQTMLSFYKKKTNNDDFSINYSSPDECNAAIAQYEQDVLEDGDSIVEGSEAVNITLEPQVAMTVIDQSTGEVKALVGGRGDKSGNRTWNRATDTCRQPGSTFKIIGCYAAALDAGGKTLASVQDDAPFTVGSKTFNNYDKSFGGFTSIRWAITKSINIVTVKTLQDIGVELGYKYAEDFGISTLTDSDKNLSLALGGLTKGVTNLELTGAYATIANGGVYLEPKFYTQVLDHDGNVLLDKTNTQNTRTVIKDTTAWLLTDAMKDVLTQGTGKLARFDSQIAQAGKSGTTTSNRDCLWAGYTPYYTCVVWGGYDDNSKQSGKLTSYPKNIWRNAMSRIHEGLETKDFVQPDGITNTTVCSKSGLVPLDGICDNDPRGSMLTTEYFDTDTVPTDSCDHHVALEICADSGAIASPYCPNKTSKVFITGAVSGSPEYEFMADDTFMNTICTLHDATSLINSSPTTTDPTNSGTTPGSTDGTAAGAQTGEAGTGTGAGSGAGTGGSGSGGTDTGSSGSSGNSDR
;
A
#
# COMPACT_ATOMS: atom_id res chain seq x y z
N MET A 1 -8.78 -31.12 -4.19
CA MET A 1 -8.91 -32.45 -4.84
C MET A 1 -9.99 -33.32 -4.18
N PHE A 2 -10.06 -33.45 -2.84
CA PHE A 2 -11.13 -34.18 -2.16
C PHE A 2 -12.51 -33.56 -2.49
N ASP A 3 -12.65 -32.25 -2.29
CA ASP A 3 -13.88 -31.50 -2.59
C ASP A 3 -14.23 -31.53 -4.08
N ASP A 4 -13.23 -31.51 -4.96
CA ASP A 4 -13.45 -31.61 -6.41
C ASP A 4 -13.98 -32.99 -6.81
N LEU A 5 -13.47 -34.08 -6.19
CA LEU A 5 -13.98 -35.42 -6.41
C LEU A 5 -15.43 -35.58 -5.91
N THR A 6 -15.72 -35.03 -4.72
CA THR A 6 -17.10 -35.07 -4.19
C THR A 6 -18.06 -34.24 -5.05
N ALA A 7 -17.60 -33.07 -5.54
CA ALA A 7 -18.35 -32.24 -6.49
C ALA A 7 -18.57 -32.97 -7.86
N ALA A 8 -17.62 -33.83 -8.25
CA ALA A 8 -17.76 -34.70 -9.45
C ALA A 8 -18.68 -35.92 -9.24
N GLY A 9 -19.25 -36.08 -8.02
CA GLY A 9 -20.26 -37.11 -7.71
C GLY A 9 -19.73 -38.33 -6.97
N TYR A 10 -18.44 -38.36 -6.60
CA TYR A 10 -17.91 -39.42 -5.74
C TYR A 10 -18.37 -39.21 -4.28
N SER A 11 -18.72 -40.29 -3.58
CA SER A 11 -18.93 -40.22 -2.13
C SER A 11 -17.62 -39.91 -1.42
N GLU A 12 -17.69 -39.35 -0.18
CA GLU A 12 -16.52 -39.08 0.63
C GLU A 12 -15.62 -40.32 0.80
N THR A 13 -16.21 -41.49 1.00
CA THR A 13 -15.49 -42.76 1.11
C THR A 13 -14.76 -43.14 -0.17
N GLU A 14 -15.37 -42.94 -1.35
CA GLU A 14 -14.75 -43.19 -2.63
C GLU A 14 -13.65 -42.18 -2.93
N ALA A 15 -13.89 -40.89 -2.71
CA ALA A 15 -12.89 -39.84 -2.87
C ALA A 15 -11.66 -40.12 -1.99
N TYR A 16 -11.86 -40.50 -0.72
CA TYR A 16 -10.79 -40.91 0.16
C TYR A 16 -10.01 -42.13 -0.37
N LYS A 17 -10.71 -43.19 -0.80
CA LYS A 17 -10.07 -44.39 -1.39
C LYS A 17 -9.27 -44.05 -2.64
N LEU A 18 -9.83 -43.22 -3.52
CA LEU A 18 -9.15 -42.79 -4.75
C LEU A 18 -7.85 -42.06 -4.40
N ILE A 19 -7.89 -41.08 -3.53
CA ILE A 19 -6.72 -40.26 -3.14
C ILE A 19 -5.60 -41.14 -2.55
N TYR A 20 -5.93 -42.04 -1.64
CA TYR A 20 -4.92 -42.77 -0.87
C TYR A 20 -4.55 -44.16 -1.40
N LYS A 21 -5.40 -44.75 -2.24
CA LYS A 21 -5.23 -46.12 -2.71
C LYS A 21 -5.57 -46.32 -4.21
N GLY A 22 -6.02 -45.27 -4.90
CA GLY A 22 -6.50 -45.35 -6.26
C GLY A 22 -5.43 -45.36 -7.34
N GLY A 23 -4.14 -45.22 -6.97
CA GLY A 23 -3.05 -45.17 -7.96
C GLY A 23 -3.15 -43.97 -8.91
N LEU A 24 -3.58 -42.83 -8.39
CA LEU A 24 -3.81 -41.62 -9.19
C LEU A 24 -2.51 -41.05 -9.76
N THR A 25 -2.62 -40.55 -11.01
CA THR A 25 -1.62 -39.65 -11.60
C THR A 25 -2.13 -38.22 -11.51
N ILE A 26 -1.41 -37.35 -10.77
CA ILE A 26 -1.76 -35.94 -10.58
C ILE A 26 -0.80 -35.09 -11.38
N LYS A 27 -1.32 -34.31 -12.35
CA LYS A 27 -0.54 -33.31 -13.08
C LYS A 27 -0.52 -32.01 -12.29
N SER A 28 0.48 -31.87 -11.44
CA SER A 28 0.67 -30.69 -10.58
C SER A 28 1.01 -29.43 -11.39
N THR A 29 0.60 -28.26 -10.88
CA THR A 29 0.99 -26.94 -11.43
C THR A 29 2.32 -26.44 -10.88
N GLN A 30 2.88 -27.13 -9.88
CA GLN A 30 4.13 -26.75 -9.21
C GLN A 30 5.31 -26.73 -10.19
N ASP A 31 6.06 -25.64 -10.15
CA ASP A 31 7.37 -25.51 -10.77
C ASP A 31 8.45 -25.84 -9.74
N LEU A 32 9.23 -26.90 -9.97
CA LEU A 32 10.21 -27.39 -9.02
C LEU A 32 11.36 -26.39 -8.80
N THR A 33 11.73 -25.64 -9.82
CA THR A 33 12.79 -24.61 -9.71
C THR A 33 12.31 -23.46 -8.84
N MET A 34 11.11 -22.95 -9.11
CA MET A 34 10.51 -21.88 -8.29
C MET A 34 10.27 -22.34 -6.85
N GLN A 35 9.80 -23.58 -6.67
CA GLN A 35 9.61 -24.14 -5.32
C GLN A 35 10.94 -24.20 -4.55
N THR A 36 11.99 -24.69 -5.19
CA THR A 36 13.33 -24.77 -4.57
C THR A 36 13.83 -23.38 -4.17
N ILE A 37 13.69 -22.38 -5.06
CA ILE A 37 14.08 -21.00 -4.76
C ILE A 37 13.28 -20.46 -3.55
N CYS A 38 11.97 -20.68 -3.52
CA CYS A 38 11.12 -20.23 -2.43
C CYS A 38 11.47 -20.90 -1.10
N ASP A 39 11.74 -22.20 -1.11
CA ASP A 39 12.15 -22.97 0.07
C ASP A 39 13.51 -22.49 0.61
N GLU A 40 14.48 -22.26 -0.28
CA GLU A 40 15.80 -21.74 0.09
C GLU A 40 15.69 -20.35 0.71
N GLU A 41 14.95 -19.42 0.09
CA GLU A 41 14.84 -18.05 0.61
C GLU A 41 13.99 -17.98 1.88
N ALA A 42 12.97 -18.82 2.03
CA ALA A 42 12.19 -18.95 3.26
C ALA A 42 13.01 -19.50 4.42
N ASN A 43 14.02 -20.33 4.15
CA ASN A 43 14.91 -20.93 5.16
C ASN A 43 16.24 -20.19 5.31
N ASN A 44 16.55 -19.21 4.47
CA ASN A 44 17.80 -18.46 4.55
C ASN A 44 17.83 -17.57 5.80
N PRO A 45 18.69 -17.86 6.80
CA PRO A 45 18.72 -17.11 8.06
C PRO A 45 19.09 -15.63 7.87
N SER A 46 19.76 -15.27 6.76
CA SER A 46 20.12 -13.87 6.49
C SER A 46 18.91 -13.00 6.15
N ASN A 47 17.78 -13.58 5.78
CA ASN A 47 16.54 -12.85 5.55
C ASN A 47 15.84 -12.43 6.86
N TYR A 48 16.17 -13.07 7.96
CA TYR A 48 15.50 -12.88 9.25
C TYR A 48 16.35 -12.04 10.22
N PRO A 49 15.75 -11.51 11.28
CA PRO A 49 16.51 -10.88 12.36
C PRO A 49 17.43 -11.87 13.06
N SER A 50 18.50 -11.34 13.68
CA SER A 50 19.58 -12.13 14.28
C SER A 50 19.18 -12.93 15.54
N ASP A 51 18.07 -12.55 16.18
CA ASP A 51 17.57 -13.16 17.42
C ASP A 51 16.45 -14.16 17.11
N ALA A 52 16.86 -15.36 16.70
CA ALA A 52 15.94 -16.48 16.53
C ALA A 52 15.20 -16.79 17.85
N LYS A 53 13.90 -17.03 17.73
CA LYS A 53 13.05 -17.55 18.79
C LYS A 53 12.62 -18.97 18.45
N TYR A 54 12.11 -19.67 19.45
CA TYR A 54 11.52 -20.98 19.30
C TYR A 54 10.15 -20.98 19.94
N SER A 55 9.17 -21.56 19.26
CA SER A 55 7.85 -21.87 19.79
C SER A 55 7.60 -23.37 19.66
N PHE A 56 6.41 -23.81 19.98
CA PHE A 56 6.07 -25.23 19.86
C PHE A 56 4.59 -25.41 19.58
N GLN A 57 4.27 -26.50 18.92
CA GLN A 57 2.97 -27.12 18.91
C GLN A 57 2.96 -28.18 20.00
N LEU A 58 1.95 -28.15 20.86
CA LEU A 58 1.78 -29.05 21.98
C LEU A 58 0.37 -29.63 21.95
N SER A 59 0.26 -30.92 22.18
CA SER A 59 -1.00 -31.58 22.49
C SER A 59 -0.75 -32.72 23.49
N PHE A 60 -1.50 -32.79 24.59
CA PHE A 60 -1.53 -33.92 25.50
C PHE A 60 -2.92 -34.05 26.13
N GLU A 61 -3.26 -35.25 26.59
CA GLU A 61 -4.51 -35.54 27.26
C GLU A 61 -4.28 -35.75 28.75
N VAL A 62 -5.19 -35.23 29.55
CA VAL A 62 -5.28 -35.45 31.01
C VAL A 62 -6.56 -36.23 31.33
N LYS A 63 -6.40 -37.35 32.02
CA LYS A 63 -7.50 -38.06 32.65
C LYS A 63 -7.79 -37.39 33.98
N LYS A 64 -8.97 -36.83 34.12
CA LYS A 64 -9.44 -36.14 35.33
C LYS A 64 -9.85 -37.13 36.41
N ALA A 65 -9.85 -36.70 37.68
CA ALA A 65 -10.25 -37.49 38.82
C ALA A 65 -11.66 -38.09 38.70
N ASP A 66 -12.57 -37.43 37.96
CA ASP A 66 -13.93 -37.90 37.68
C ASP A 66 -14.01 -38.92 36.53
N GLY A 67 -12.88 -39.27 35.94
CA GLY A 67 -12.75 -40.21 34.81
C GLY A 67 -12.96 -39.60 33.42
N SER A 68 -13.25 -38.30 33.32
CA SER A 68 -13.32 -37.59 32.05
C SER A 68 -11.92 -37.34 31.46
N TYR A 69 -11.85 -37.01 30.15
CA TYR A 69 -10.61 -36.69 29.47
C TYR A 69 -10.65 -35.24 28.99
N LYS A 70 -9.51 -34.56 29.11
CA LYS A 70 -9.35 -33.19 28.62
C LYS A 70 -8.06 -33.02 27.86
N THR A 71 -8.16 -32.50 26.64
CA THR A 71 -6.99 -32.19 25.78
C THR A 71 -6.46 -30.80 26.10
N TYR A 72 -5.16 -30.70 26.26
CA TYR A 72 -4.41 -29.46 26.42
C TYR A 72 -3.50 -29.23 25.22
N THR A 73 -3.38 -27.98 24.81
CA THR A 73 -2.60 -27.57 23.62
C THR A 73 -1.81 -26.30 23.93
N ASN A 74 -0.88 -25.93 23.03
CA ASN A 74 -0.21 -24.62 23.09
C ASN A 74 -1.20 -23.44 23.16
N GLN A 75 -2.37 -23.53 22.52
CA GLN A 75 -3.42 -22.49 22.60
C GLN A 75 -4.05 -22.41 24.00
N THR A 76 -4.32 -23.55 24.62
CA THR A 76 -4.82 -23.59 26.01
C THR A 76 -3.76 -23.10 26.99
N MET A 77 -2.48 -23.42 26.77
CA MET A 77 -1.34 -22.91 27.54
C MET A 77 -1.23 -21.39 27.46
N LEU A 78 -1.29 -20.83 26.25
CA LEU A 78 -1.25 -19.39 26.03
C LEU A 78 -2.40 -18.69 26.78
N SER A 79 -3.63 -19.20 26.66
CA SER A 79 -4.82 -18.68 27.33
C SER A 79 -4.72 -18.77 28.85
N PHE A 80 -4.20 -19.89 29.36
CA PHE A 80 -4.00 -20.14 30.78
C PHE A 80 -3.04 -19.13 31.39
N TYR A 81 -1.86 -18.93 30.79
CA TYR A 81 -0.87 -18.01 31.34
C TYR A 81 -1.24 -16.54 31.14
N LYS A 82 -1.93 -16.14 30.04
CA LYS A 82 -2.49 -14.80 29.90
C LYS A 82 -3.41 -14.46 31.07
N LYS A 83 -4.30 -15.39 31.43
CA LYS A 83 -5.22 -15.23 32.57
C LYS A 83 -4.48 -15.29 33.92
N LYS A 84 -3.55 -16.24 34.11
CA LYS A 84 -2.81 -16.43 35.38
C LYS A 84 -1.92 -15.23 35.70
N THR A 85 -1.32 -14.60 34.68
CA THR A 85 -0.41 -13.46 34.82
C THR A 85 -1.09 -12.10 34.62
N ASN A 86 -2.36 -12.08 34.24
CA ASN A 86 -3.09 -10.87 33.81
C ASN A 86 -2.30 -10.06 32.76
N ASN A 87 -1.69 -10.78 31.82
CA ASN A 87 -0.86 -10.20 30.77
C ASN A 87 -1.34 -10.69 29.39
N ASP A 88 -2.07 -9.84 28.66
CA ASP A 88 -2.58 -10.16 27.31
C ASP A 88 -1.45 -10.32 26.28
N ASP A 89 -0.26 -9.79 26.55
CA ASP A 89 0.92 -9.90 25.71
C ASP A 89 1.82 -11.09 26.08
N PHE A 90 1.37 -11.99 26.98
CA PHE A 90 2.11 -13.23 27.27
C PHE A 90 2.34 -14.02 25.96
N SER A 91 3.57 -14.54 25.80
CA SER A 91 4.03 -15.22 24.60
C SER A 91 4.68 -16.55 24.97
N ILE A 92 4.57 -17.53 24.07
CA ILE A 92 5.24 -18.83 24.16
C ILE A 92 6.48 -18.90 23.24
N ASN A 93 7.12 -17.76 22.98
CA ASN A 93 8.35 -17.66 22.20
C ASN A 93 9.57 -17.58 23.14
N TYR A 94 10.44 -18.55 23.06
CA TYR A 94 11.60 -18.76 23.94
C TYR A 94 12.92 -18.60 23.19
N SER A 95 14.03 -18.52 23.91
CA SER A 95 15.35 -18.32 23.31
C SER A 95 16.03 -19.63 22.88
N SER A 96 15.54 -20.76 23.37
CA SER A 96 16.08 -22.09 23.02
C SER A 96 15.02 -23.19 23.07
N PRO A 97 15.26 -24.33 22.42
CA PRO A 97 14.43 -25.53 22.56
C PRO A 97 14.33 -26.05 24.01
N ASP A 98 15.39 -25.91 24.78
CA ASP A 98 15.40 -26.34 26.20
C ASP A 98 14.46 -25.50 27.05
N GLU A 99 14.37 -24.18 26.81
CA GLU A 99 13.40 -23.32 27.47
C GLU A 99 11.96 -23.67 27.06
N CYS A 100 11.72 -24.08 25.81
CA CYS A 100 10.43 -24.59 25.36
C CYS A 100 10.00 -25.82 26.17
N ASN A 101 10.90 -26.81 26.26
CA ASN A 101 10.65 -28.06 27.00
C ASN A 101 10.40 -27.78 28.49
N ALA A 102 11.19 -26.89 29.11
CA ALA A 102 10.99 -26.50 30.51
C ALA A 102 9.63 -25.82 30.73
N ALA A 103 9.19 -24.96 29.78
CA ALA A 103 7.89 -24.30 29.87
C ALA A 103 6.73 -25.28 29.68
N ILE A 104 6.86 -26.29 28.82
CA ILE A 104 5.88 -27.36 28.63
C ILE A 104 5.75 -28.16 29.93
N ALA A 105 6.86 -28.63 30.48
CA ALA A 105 6.86 -29.40 31.72
C ALA A 105 6.26 -28.62 32.90
N GLN A 106 6.49 -27.30 32.96
CA GLN A 106 5.84 -26.44 33.97
C GLN A 106 4.33 -26.33 33.74
N TYR A 107 3.89 -26.20 32.50
CA TYR A 107 2.47 -26.12 32.15
C TYR A 107 1.73 -27.41 32.50
N GLU A 108 2.32 -28.57 32.24
CA GLU A 108 1.79 -29.88 32.61
C GLU A 108 1.53 -29.97 34.11
N GLN A 109 2.48 -29.50 34.93
CA GLN A 109 2.31 -29.43 36.37
C GLN A 109 1.22 -28.44 36.79
N ASP A 110 1.17 -27.27 36.14
CA ASP A 110 0.24 -26.19 36.50
C ASP A 110 -1.22 -26.50 36.19
N VAL A 111 -1.54 -27.44 35.30
CA VAL A 111 -2.91 -27.79 34.89
C VAL A 111 -3.45 -29.04 35.56
N LEU A 112 -2.61 -29.81 36.25
CA LEU A 112 -3.01 -31.00 37.01
C LEU A 112 -3.60 -30.60 38.35
N GLU A 113 -4.72 -31.20 38.68
CA GLU A 113 -5.41 -31.12 40.00
C GLU A 113 -5.24 -32.46 40.71
N ASP A 114 -5.61 -32.50 42.02
CA ASP A 114 -5.50 -33.71 42.80
C ASP A 114 -6.31 -34.86 42.17
N GLY A 115 -5.64 -35.97 41.90
CA GLY A 115 -6.24 -37.15 41.27
C GLY A 115 -6.21 -37.17 39.75
N ASP A 116 -5.69 -36.11 39.09
CA ASP A 116 -5.47 -36.08 37.64
C ASP A 116 -4.21 -36.84 37.25
N SER A 117 -4.16 -37.32 36.00
CA SER A 117 -2.95 -37.93 35.43
C SER A 117 -2.84 -37.66 33.93
N ILE A 118 -1.64 -37.39 33.44
CA ILE A 118 -1.38 -37.32 31.99
C ILE A 118 -1.54 -38.73 31.43
N VAL A 119 -2.21 -38.84 30.28
CA VAL A 119 -2.37 -40.11 29.56
C VAL A 119 -1.04 -40.48 28.90
N GLU A 120 -0.51 -41.62 29.23
CA GLU A 120 0.77 -42.10 28.70
C GLU A 120 0.73 -42.18 27.17
N GLY A 121 1.76 -41.60 26.51
CA GLY A 121 1.87 -41.58 25.05
C GLY A 121 0.91 -40.60 24.32
N SER A 122 0.14 -39.77 25.06
CA SER A 122 -0.73 -38.75 24.46
C SER A 122 0.01 -37.45 24.10
N GLU A 123 1.21 -37.25 24.66
CA GLU A 123 2.00 -36.06 24.43
C GLU A 123 2.60 -36.04 23.00
N ALA A 124 2.36 -34.95 22.31
CA ALA A 124 2.98 -34.61 21.03
C ALA A 124 3.55 -33.20 21.10
N VAL A 125 4.85 -33.07 20.92
CA VAL A 125 5.58 -31.80 20.90
C VAL A 125 6.31 -31.65 19.57
N ASN A 126 6.15 -30.49 18.93
CA ASN A 126 6.93 -30.12 17.76
C ASN A 126 7.47 -28.69 17.95
N ILE A 127 8.77 -28.56 18.21
CA ILE A 127 9.44 -27.27 18.41
C ILE A 127 9.75 -26.66 17.04
N THR A 128 9.38 -25.40 16.85
CA THR A 128 9.52 -24.67 15.60
C THR A 128 10.36 -23.40 15.79
N LEU A 129 11.15 -23.08 14.76
CA LEU A 129 11.94 -21.85 14.71
C LEU A 129 11.04 -20.66 14.35
N GLU A 130 11.19 -19.55 15.07
CA GLU A 130 10.41 -18.32 14.87
C GLU A 130 11.31 -17.12 14.48
N PRO A 131 10.80 -16.10 13.78
CA PRO A 131 9.43 -15.98 13.25
C PRO A 131 9.18 -16.92 12.08
N GLN A 132 7.90 -17.22 11.86
CA GLN A 132 7.42 -18.06 10.77
C GLN A 132 7.18 -17.26 9.49
N VAL A 133 6.95 -17.99 8.38
CA VAL A 133 6.69 -17.47 7.05
C VAL A 133 5.62 -18.29 6.34
N ALA A 134 4.82 -17.65 5.52
CA ALA A 134 4.04 -18.29 4.46
C ALA A 134 4.27 -17.53 3.16
N MET A 135 4.38 -18.25 2.05
CA MET A 135 4.64 -17.67 0.74
C MET A 135 3.89 -18.46 -0.33
N THR A 136 3.26 -17.76 -1.25
CA THR A 136 2.58 -18.36 -2.42
C THR A 136 2.99 -17.60 -3.67
N VAL A 137 3.33 -18.32 -4.74
CA VAL A 137 3.63 -17.78 -6.08
C VAL A 137 2.59 -18.31 -7.06
N ILE A 138 1.90 -17.40 -7.76
CA ILE A 138 0.87 -17.70 -8.75
C ILE A 138 1.28 -17.13 -10.11
N ASP A 139 1.13 -17.93 -11.16
CA ASP A 139 1.03 -17.43 -12.53
C ASP A 139 -0.35 -16.80 -12.70
N GLN A 140 -0.42 -15.47 -12.70
CA GLN A 140 -1.68 -14.74 -12.76
C GLN A 140 -2.46 -14.97 -14.07
N SER A 141 -1.80 -15.36 -15.15
CA SER A 141 -2.45 -15.59 -16.44
C SER A 141 -3.20 -16.92 -16.50
N THR A 142 -2.85 -17.87 -15.62
CA THR A 142 -3.43 -19.23 -15.59
C THR A 142 -4.09 -19.58 -14.26
N GLY A 143 -3.84 -18.82 -13.19
CA GLY A 143 -4.23 -19.15 -11.82
C GLY A 143 -3.46 -20.32 -11.22
N GLU A 144 -2.40 -20.79 -11.87
CA GLU A 144 -1.59 -21.91 -11.42
C GLU A 144 -0.68 -21.52 -10.26
N VAL A 145 -0.78 -22.25 -9.14
CA VAL A 145 0.15 -22.11 -8.02
C VAL A 145 1.47 -22.79 -8.41
N LYS A 146 2.51 -21.99 -8.61
CA LYS A 146 3.84 -22.45 -9.05
C LYS A 146 4.73 -22.86 -7.89
N ALA A 147 4.59 -22.17 -6.75
CA ALA A 147 5.32 -22.50 -5.52
C ALA A 147 4.49 -22.12 -4.29
N LEU A 148 4.64 -22.87 -3.21
CA LEU A 148 3.96 -22.62 -1.96
C LEU A 148 4.82 -23.05 -0.78
N VAL A 149 5.07 -22.12 0.16
CA VAL A 149 5.79 -22.37 1.39
C VAL A 149 4.83 -22.19 2.57
N GLY A 150 4.61 -23.27 3.32
CA GLY A 150 3.69 -23.28 4.47
C GLY A 150 4.35 -23.02 5.83
N GLY A 151 5.67 -22.78 5.87
CA GLY A 151 6.40 -22.52 7.09
C GLY A 151 7.91 -22.51 6.92
N ARG A 152 8.62 -22.02 7.94
CA ARG A 152 10.06 -22.00 8.06
C ARG A 152 10.56 -23.26 8.79
N GLY A 153 11.69 -23.78 8.38
CA GLY A 153 12.29 -24.98 8.94
C GLY A 153 11.99 -26.25 8.13
N ASP A 154 12.63 -27.36 8.51
CA ASP A 154 12.46 -28.64 7.86
C ASP A 154 11.09 -29.25 8.19
N LYS A 155 10.48 -29.91 7.23
CA LYS A 155 9.25 -30.67 7.45
C LYS A 155 9.56 -31.97 8.17
N SER A 156 9.07 -32.11 9.38
CA SER A 156 9.24 -33.31 10.22
C SER A 156 8.31 -34.47 9.84
N GLY A 157 7.32 -34.24 8.96
CA GLY A 157 6.34 -35.26 8.61
C GLY A 157 5.43 -34.86 7.45
N ASN A 158 4.56 -35.79 7.05
CA ASN A 158 3.52 -35.57 6.07
C ASN A 158 2.30 -34.89 6.72
N ARG A 159 1.56 -34.08 5.94
CA ARG A 159 0.32 -33.41 6.38
C ARG A 159 0.53 -32.50 7.60
N THR A 160 1.70 -31.88 7.67
CA THR A 160 1.98 -30.83 8.67
C THR A 160 1.18 -29.57 8.33
N TRP A 161 0.97 -28.75 9.34
CA TRP A 161 0.23 -27.49 9.22
C TRP A 161 0.85 -26.55 8.18
N ASN A 162 0.03 -26.11 7.23
CA ASN A 162 0.43 -25.24 6.12
C ASN A 162 -0.11 -23.82 6.37
N ARG A 163 0.74 -22.90 6.77
CA ARG A 163 0.33 -21.51 7.10
C ARG A 163 -0.15 -20.71 5.88
N ALA A 164 0.13 -21.18 4.68
CA ALA A 164 -0.34 -20.50 3.47
C ALA A 164 -1.82 -20.79 3.15
N THR A 165 -2.32 -21.96 3.56
CA THR A 165 -3.69 -22.43 3.28
C THR A 165 -4.55 -22.61 4.54
N ASP A 166 -3.95 -23.02 5.66
CA ASP A 166 -4.69 -23.46 6.85
C ASP A 166 -4.74 -22.38 7.96
N THR A 167 -4.08 -21.23 7.73
CA THR A 167 -4.00 -20.15 8.72
C THR A 167 -4.55 -18.86 8.14
N CYS A 168 -5.55 -18.30 8.81
CA CYS A 168 -6.03 -16.96 8.55
C CYS A 168 -5.27 -15.94 9.43
N ARG A 169 -4.69 -14.92 8.80
CA ARG A 169 -3.96 -13.84 9.49
C ARG A 169 -4.48 -12.48 9.02
N GLN A 170 -4.30 -11.48 9.85
CA GLN A 170 -4.72 -10.13 9.52
C GLN A 170 -3.86 -9.58 8.36
N PRO A 171 -4.47 -9.21 7.22
CA PRO A 171 -3.73 -8.72 6.06
C PRO A 171 -3.16 -7.30 6.26
N GLY A 172 -3.69 -6.57 7.25
CA GLY A 172 -3.30 -5.19 7.49
C GLY A 172 -3.42 -4.34 6.22
N SER A 173 -2.49 -3.41 6.03
CA SER A 173 -2.55 -2.43 4.93
C SER A 173 -2.47 -3.00 3.51
N THR A 174 -2.21 -4.30 3.30
CA THR A 174 -2.37 -4.90 1.97
C THR A 174 -3.84 -4.92 1.56
N PHE A 175 -4.75 -4.98 2.53
CA PHE A 175 -6.18 -5.03 2.27
C PHE A 175 -6.77 -3.69 1.79
N LYS A 176 -6.07 -2.57 1.95
CA LYS A 176 -6.48 -1.25 1.44
C LYS A 176 -6.79 -1.27 -0.05
N ILE A 177 -6.00 -2.06 -0.80
CA ILE A 177 -6.16 -2.17 -2.25
C ILE A 177 -7.45 -2.88 -2.60
N ILE A 178 -7.69 -4.07 -2.07
CA ILE A 178 -8.81 -4.94 -2.43
C ILE A 178 -10.10 -4.60 -1.69
N GLY A 179 -10.03 -4.15 -0.43
CA GLY A 179 -11.20 -3.82 0.41
C GLY A 179 -11.62 -2.35 0.35
N CYS A 180 -10.91 -1.49 -0.39
CA CYS A 180 -11.25 -0.07 -0.50
C CYS A 180 -10.94 0.50 -1.88
N TYR A 181 -9.67 0.61 -2.28
CA TYR A 181 -9.29 1.39 -3.46
C TYR A 181 -9.74 0.78 -4.79
N ALA A 182 -9.79 -0.55 -4.90
CA ALA A 182 -10.33 -1.21 -6.09
C ALA A 182 -11.79 -0.82 -6.30
N ALA A 183 -12.62 -0.94 -5.27
CA ALA A 183 -14.02 -0.53 -5.31
C ALA A 183 -14.19 0.98 -5.56
N ALA A 184 -13.32 1.81 -4.96
CA ALA A 184 -13.37 3.26 -5.08
C ALA A 184 -13.13 3.73 -6.52
N LEU A 185 -12.12 3.16 -7.18
CA LEU A 185 -11.74 3.52 -8.55
C LEU A 185 -12.66 2.88 -9.60
N ASP A 186 -13.15 1.65 -9.35
CA ASP A 186 -13.94 0.90 -10.33
C ASP A 186 -15.40 1.36 -10.41
N ALA A 187 -16.05 1.52 -9.26
CA ALA A 187 -17.49 1.84 -9.16
C ALA A 187 -17.83 2.96 -8.17
N GLY A 188 -16.90 3.35 -7.31
CA GLY A 188 -17.12 4.34 -6.25
C GLY A 188 -16.98 5.79 -6.69
N GLY A 189 -16.77 6.06 -7.99
CA GLY A 189 -16.65 7.41 -8.55
C GLY A 189 -15.41 8.18 -8.07
N LYS A 190 -14.39 7.49 -7.58
CA LYS A 190 -13.11 8.10 -7.17
C LYS A 190 -12.04 7.84 -8.24
N THR A 191 -11.00 8.68 -8.24
CA THR A 191 -9.83 8.58 -9.11
C THR A 191 -8.56 8.54 -8.28
N LEU A 192 -7.42 8.27 -8.87
CA LEU A 192 -6.13 8.37 -8.17
C LEU A 192 -5.84 9.81 -7.71
N ALA A 193 -6.38 10.82 -8.41
CA ALA A 193 -6.29 12.23 -8.05
C ALA A 193 -7.24 12.63 -6.90
N SER A 194 -8.32 11.88 -6.64
CA SER A 194 -9.29 12.20 -5.59
C SER A 194 -8.59 12.41 -4.25
N VAL A 195 -8.94 13.50 -3.58
CA VAL A 195 -8.29 13.98 -2.36
C VAL A 195 -9.16 13.76 -1.13
N GLN A 196 -8.52 13.43 -0.02
CA GLN A 196 -9.10 13.45 1.33
C GLN A 196 -8.20 14.30 2.25
N ASP A 197 -8.79 15.02 3.18
CA ASP A 197 -8.02 15.71 4.21
C ASP A 197 -7.53 14.70 5.26
N ASP A 198 -6.23 14.39 5.21
CA ASP A 198 -5.54 13.55 6.21
C ASP A 198 -5.32 14.37 7.49
N ALA A 199 -6.35 14.40 8.32
CA ALA A 199 -6.45 15.13 9.58
C ALA A 199 -7.05 14.24 10.67
N PRO A 200 -7.04 14.64 11.95
CA PRO A 200 -7.64 13.85 13.04
C PRO A 200 -9.06 13.39 12.69
N PHE A 201 -9.31 12.07 12.81
CA PHE A 201 -10.56 11.48 12.35
C PHE A 201 -11.14 10.48 13.35
N THR A 202 -12.37 10.73 13.78
CA THR A 202 -13.11 9.90 14.74
C THR A 202 -14.50 9.62 14.23
N VAL A 203 -14.93 8.35 14.29
CA VAL A 203 -16.29 7.93 13.96
C VAL A 203 -16.87 7.18 15.16
N GLY A 204 -17.93 7.73 15.75
CA GLY A 204 -18.47 7.23 17.01
C GLY A 204 -17.43 7.31 18.13
N SER A 205 -17.11 6.18 18.75
CA SER A 205 -16.07 6.08 19.79
C SER A 205 -14.68 5.71 19.24
N LYS A 206 -14.54 5.44 17.93
CA LYS A 206 -13.30 4.95 17.33
C LYS A 206 -12.52 6.07 16.68
N THR A 207 -11.31 6.32 17.16
CA THR A 207 -10.34 7.24 16.55
C THR A 207 -9.40 6.44 15.64
N PHE A 208 -9.26 6.90 14.39
CA PHE A 208 -8.31 6.36 13.42
C PHE A 208 -7.04 7.19 13.40
N ASN A 209 -5.90 6.53 13.28
CA ASN A 209 -4.59 7.18 13.25
C ASN A 209 -3.74 6.63 12.12
N ASN A 210 -2.85 7.45 11.58
CA ASN A 210 -1.77 6.99 10.73
C ASN A 210 -0.73 6.23 11.57
N TYR A 211 0.10 5.43 10.91
CA TYR A 211 1.11 4.60 11.58
C TYR A 211 2.12 5.45 12.38
N ASP A 212 2.54 6.57 11.81
CA ASP A 212 3.50 7.53 12.40
C ASP A 212 2.82 8.58 13.28
N LYS A 213 1.49 8.55 13.39
CA LYS A 213 0.65 9.52 14.12
C LYS A 213 0.77 10.96 13.59
N SER A 214 1.27 11.15 12.37
CA SER A 214 1.30 12.43 11.67
C SER A 214 0.13 12.55 10.70
N PHE A 215 -0.15 13.78 10.26
CA PHE A 215 -1.19 14.11 9.31
C PHE A 215 -0.59 14.87 8.13
N GLY A 216 -1.06 14.58 6.92
CA GLY A 216 -0.53 15.14 5.68
C GLY A 216 -1.40 16.24 5.05
N GLY A 217 -2.59 16.52 5.60
CA GLY A 217 -3.55 17.43 4.98
C GLY A 217 -4.16 16.86 3.71
N PHE A 218 -4.48 17.70 2.75
CA PHE A 218 -5.09 17.29 1.48
C PHE A 218 -4.19 16.32 0.71
N THR A 219 -4.60 15.07 0.70
CA THR A 219 -3.81 13.92 0.25
C THR A 219 -4.56 13.11 -0.79
N SER A 220 -3.96 12.90 -1.96
CA SER A 220 -4.55 12.10 -3.04
C SER A 220 -4.57 10.61 -2.72
N ILE A 221 -5.48 9.86 -3.37
CA ILE A 221 -5.53 8.39 -3.28
C ILE A 221 -4.20 7.78 -3.73
N ARG A 222 -3.57 8.26 -4.83
CA ARG A 222 -2.24 7.81 -5.25
C ARG A 222 -1.22 7.91 -4.13
N TRP A 223 -1.13 9.07 -3.49
CA TRP A 223 -0.16 9.27 -2.40
C TRP A 223 -0.48 8.42 -1.17
N ALA A 224 -1.77 8.23 -0.88
CA ALA A 224 -2.23 7.38 0.20
C ALA A 224 -1.91 5.90 -0.04
N ILE A 225 -1.97 5.40 -1.28
CA ILE A 225 -1.48 4.07 -1.65
C ILE A 225 0.03 3.99 -1.45
N THR A 226 0.78 4.96 -1.99
CA THR A 226 2.25 5.02 -1.94
C THR A 226 2.78 5.01 -0.52
N LYS A 227 2.23 5.86 0.36
CA LYS A 227 2.65 6.01 1.77
C LYS A 227 1.86 5.16 2.75
N SER A 228 0.84 4.45 2.26
CA SER A 228 -0.02 3.60 3.11
C SER A 228 -0.77 4.37 4.20
N ILE A 229 -1.32 5.54 3.87
CA ILE A 229 -2.01 6.43 4.81
C ILE A 229 -3.34 5.83 5.22
N ASN A 230 -3.60 5.75 6.53
CA ASN A 230 -4.79 5.08 7.07
C ASN A 230 -6.04 5.95 6.94
N ILE A 231 -5.95 7.22 7.35
CA ILE A 231 -7.10 8.11 7.45
C ILE A 231 -7.73 8.34 6.08
N VAL A 232 -6.93 8.60 5.05
CA VAL A 232 -7.41 8.74 3.67
C VAL A 232 -8.16 7.48 3.22
N THR A 233 -7.62 6.28 3.51
CA THR A 233 -8.28 5.03 3.13
C THR A 233 -9.63 4.86 3.83
N VAL A 234 -9.69 5.15 5.14
CA VAL A 234 -10.93 5.00 5.92
C VAL A 234 -12.00 5.99 5.46
N LYS A 235 -11.62 7.25 5.21
CA LYS A 235 -12.53 8.27 4.66
C LYS A 235 -13.02 7.89 3.26
N THR A 236 -12.12 7.37 2.40
CA THR A 236 -12.50 6.88 1.07
C THR A 236 -13.53 5.75 1.15
N LEU A 237 -13.31 4.76 2.06
CA LEU A 237 -14.29 3.68 2.25
C LEU A 237 -15.61 4.20 2.83
N GLN A 238 -15.57 5.20 3.72
CA GLN A 238 -16.77 5.84 4.23
C GLN A 238 -17.58 6.52 3.12
N ASP A 239 -16.92 7.22 2.21
CA ASP A 239 -17.57 7.93 1.09
C ASP A 239 -18.25 6.97 0.12
N ILE A 240 -17.58 5.87 -0.26
CA ILE A 240 -18.12 4.90 -1.22
C ILE A 240 -19.10 3.90 -0.60
N GLY A 241 -19.14 3.84 0.74
CA GLY A 241 -19.93 2.89 1.50
C GLY A 241 -19.19 1.56 1.75
N VAL A 242 -19.27 1.06 2.98
CA VAL A 242 -18.58 -0.16 3.42
C VAL A 242 -19.04 -1.40 2.66
N GLU A 243 -20.33 -1.48 2.31
CA GLU A 243 -20.91 -2.61 1.56
C GLU A 243 -20.26 -2.80 0.19
N LEU A 244 -19.92 -1.70 -0.48
CA LEU A 244 -19.24 -1.76 -1.77
C LEU A 244 -17.84 -2.36 -1.61
N GLY A 245 -17.03 -1.88 -0.65
CA GLY A 245 -15.71 -2.43 -0.38
C GLY A 245 -15.75 -3.90 0.06
N TYR A 246 -16.75 -4.27 0.86
CA TYR A 246 -16.97 -5.64 1.31
C TYR A 246 -17.27 -6.57 0.13
N LYS A 247 -18.21 -6.18 -0.74
CA LYS A 247 -18.57 -6.93 -1.94
C LYS A 247 -17.36 -7.17 -2.85
N TYR A 248 -16.57 -6.13 -3.11
CA TYR A 248 -15.37 -6.27 -3.93
C TYR A 248 -14.36 -7.24 -3.32
N ALA A 249 -14.15 -7.20 -2.00
CA ALA A 249 -13.27 -8.14 -1.32
C ALA A 249 -13.76 -9.62 -1.48
N GLU A 250 -15.08 -9.87 -1.41
CA GLU A 250 -15.65 -11.19 -1.73
C GLU A 250 -15.41 -11.55 -3.21
N ASP A 251 -15.65 -10.61 -4.13
CA ASP A 251 -15.44 -10.81 -5.56
C ASP A 251 -13.96 -11.10 -5.90
N PHE A 252 -13.01 -10.56 -5.13
CA PHE A 252 -11.58 -10.89 -5.20
C PHE A 252 -11.21 -12.28 -4.65
N GLY A 253 -12.18 -13.04 -4.13
CA GLY A 253 -11.99 -14.41 -3.67
C GLY A 253 -11.66 -14.56 -2.19
N ILE A 254 -11.91 -13.54 -1.37
CA ILE A 254 -11.76 -13.64 0.08
C ILE A 254 -13.01 -14.31 0.67
N SER A 255 -12.87 -15.57 1.06
CA SER A 255 -13.98 -16.41 1.55
C SER A 255 -14.18 -16.32 3.08
N THR A 256 -13.23 -15.73 3.79
CA THR A 256 -13.20 -15.71 5.26
C THR A 256 -13.96 -14.55 5.89
N LEU A 257 -14.49 -13.63 5.06
CA LEU A 257 -15.26 -12.47 5.51
C LEU A 257 -16.54 -12.88 6.24
N THR A 258 -16.96 -12.06 7.16
CA THR A 258 -18.19 -12.22 7.95
C THR A 258 -18.96 -10.90 7.98
N ASP A 259 -20.25 -10.92 8.33
CA ASP A 259 -21.06 -9.69 8.47
C ASP A 259 -20.47 -8.72 9.50
N SER A 260 -19.71 -9.20 10.47
CA SER A 260 -19.00 -8.35 11.44
C SER A 260 -17.88 -7.51 10.80
N ASP A 261 -17.43 -7.86 9.61
CA ASP A 261 -16.40 -7.12 8.85
C ASP A 261 -16.98 -5.93 8.07
N LYS A 262 -18.31 -5.80 8.00
CA LYS A 262 -19.02 -4.66 7.38
C LYS A 262 -18.90 -3.40 8.24
N ASN A 263 -17.67 -2.93 8.41
CA ASN A 263 -17.36 -1.72 9.16
C ASN A 263 -16.08 -1.05 8.60
N LEU A 264 -15.79 0.19 9.01
CA LEU A 264 -14.66 0.96 8.50
C LEU A 264 -13.27 0.35 8.76
N SER A 265 -13.16 -0.66 9.65
CA SER A 265 -11.88 -1.37 9.86
C SER A 265 -11.50 -2.22 8.66
N LEU A 266 -12.49 -2.61 7.83
CA LEU A 266 -12.30 -3.31 6.57
C LEU A 266 -11.25 -2.60 5.71
N ALA A 267 -11.33 -1.27 5.62
CA ALA A 267 -10.38 -0.44 4.87
C ALA A 267 -8.91 -0.69 5.23
N LEU A 268 -8.64 -1.10 6.47
CA LEU A 268 -7.30 -1.28 7.01
C LEU A 268 -6.89 -2.75 7.18
N GLY A 269 -7.75 -3.68 6.75
CA GLY A 269 -7.54 -5.12 6.92
C GLY A 269 -7.68 -5.57 8.37
N GLY A 270 -8.51 -4.88 9.15
CA GLY A 270 -8.92 -5.30 10.49
C GLY A 270 -10.14 -6.21 10.38
N LEU A 271 -9.93 -7.49 10.14
CA LEU A 271 -10.96 -8.48 9.85
C LEU A 271 -11.20 -9.41 11.05
N THR A 272 -12.39 -9.98 11.13
CA THR A 272 -12.77 -10.90 12.21
C THR A 272 -11.89 -12.14 12.23
N LYS A 273 -11.74 -12.81 11.09
CA LYS A 273 -10.92 -14.02 10.95
C LYS A 273 -9.55 -13.74 10.35
N GLY A 274 -9.41 -12.70 9.53
CA GLY A 274 -8.27 -12.50 8.65
C GLY A 274 -8.44 -13.25 7.33
N VAL A 275 -7.35 -13.43 6.59
CA VAL A 275 -7.31 -14.09 5.27
C VAL A 275 -6.19 -15.12 5.22
N THR A 276 -6.30 -16.11 4.35
CA THR A 276 -5.18 -17.00 4.04
C THR A 276 -4.18 -16.31 3.11
N ASN A 277 -2.93 -16.74 3.14
CA ASN A 277 -1.90 -16.24 2.23
C ASN A 277 -2.27 -16.54 0.77
N LEU A 278 -2.86 -17.72 0.51
CA LEU A 278 -3.31 -18.15 -0.81
C LEU A 278 -4.42 -17.22 -1.36
N GLU A 279 -5.47 -16.93 -0.58
CA GLU A 279 -6.55 -16.02 -0.99
C GLU A 279 -6.03 -14.62 -1.29
N LEU A 280 -5.16 -14.09 -0.42
CA LEU A 280 -4.57 -12.78 -0.64
C LEU A 280 -3.70 -12.74 -1.91
N THR A 281 -2.98 -13.85 -2.21
CA THR A 281 -2.20 -13.96 -3.45
C THR A 281 -3.12 -13.99 -4.67
N GLY A 282 -4.23 -14.74 -4.62
CA GLY A 282 -5.24 -14.77 -5.69
C GLY A 282 -5.88 -13.41 -5.94
N ALA A 283 -6.16 -12.65 -4.87
CA ALA A 283 -6.71 -11.30 -4.97
C ALA A 283 -5.73 -10.33 -5.67
N TYR A 284 -4.44 -10.38 -5.33
CA TYR A 284 -3.42 -9.58 -6.02
C TYR A 284 -3.14 -10.08 -7.44
N ALA A 285 -3.21 -11.39 -7.69
CA ALA A 285 -3.13 -11.98 -9.02
C ALA A 285 -4.24 -11.47 -9.94
N THR A 286 -5.44 -11.22 -9.41
CA THR A 286 -6.55 -10.62 -10.14
C THR A 286 -6.20 -9.23 -10.69
N ILE A 287 -5.57 -8.38 -9.88
CA ILE A 287 -5.12 -7.04 -10.32
C ILE A 287 -4.04 -7.19 -11.39
N ALA A 288 -3.05 -8.06 -11.15
CA ALA A 288 -1.96 -8.33 -12.09
C ALA A 288 -2.46 -8.91 -13.43
N ASN A 289 -3.62 -9.56 -13.43
CA ASN A 289 -4.30 -10.17 -14.57
C ASN A 289 -5.38 -9.26 -15.18
N GLY A 290 -5.22 -7.95 -15.14
CA GLY A 290 -6.14 -6.99 -15.75
C GLY A 290 -7.56 -7.03 -15.16
N GLY A 291 -7.70 -7.36 -13.88
CA GLY A 291 -8.99 -7.36 -13.17
C GLY A 291 -9.78 -8.67 -13.26
N VAL A 292 -9.22 -9.70 -13.89
CA VAL A 292 -9.86 -11.01 -14.03
C VAL A 292 -9.37 -11.98 -12.97
N TYR A 293 -10.26 -12.35 -12.05
CA TYR A 293 -10.01 -13.38 -11.05
C TYR A 293 -9.98 -14.76 -11.70
N LEU A 294 -8.93 -15.51 -11.39
CA LEU A 294 -8.79 -16.93 -11.68
C LEU A 294 -8.62 -17.68 -10.37
N GLU A 295 -9.49 -18.64 -10.08
CA GLU A 295 -9.37 -19.45 -8.86
C GLU A 295 -8.01 -20.16 -8.83
N PRO A 296 -7.21 -20.00 -7.75
CA PRO A 296 -5.93 -20.68 -7.65
C PRO A 296 -6.07 -22.20 -7.74
N LYS A 297 -5.25 -22.82 -8.59
CA LYS A 297 -5.25 -24.27 -8.79
C LYS A 297 -3.88 -24.88 -8.58
N PHE A 298 -3.87 -26.10 -8.00
CA PHE A 298 -2.66 -26.86 -7.66
C PHE A 298 -2.38 -28.00 -8.62
N TYR A 299 -3.34 -28.32 -9.49
CA TYR A 299 -3.22 -29.35 -10.52
C TYR A 299 -4.07 -28.97 -11.73
N THR A 300 -3.69 -29.51 -12.89
CA THR A 300 -4.43 -29.34 -14.13
C THR A 300 -5.33 -30.55 -14.41
N GLN A 301 -4.85 -31.76 -14.12
CA GLN A 301 -5.61 -32.99 -14.31
C GLN A 301 -5.29 -34.03 -13.23
N VAL A 302 -6.29 -34.88 -12.94
CA VAL A 302 -6.14 -36.09 -12.13
C VAL A 302 -6.62 -37.26 -12.96
N LEU A 303 -5.77 -38.27 -13.13
CA LEU A 303 -6.03 -39.49 -13.87
C LEU A 303 -6.10 -40.67 -12.90
N ASP A 304 -6.93 -41.66 -13.22
CA ASP A 304 -6.92 -42.96 -12.52
C ASP A 304 -5.70 -43.81 -12.94
N HIS A 305 -5.59 -45.02 -12.39
CA HIS A 305 -4.48 -45.93 -12.68
C HIS A 305 -4.49 -46.46 -14.13
N ASP A 306 -5.64 -46.41 -14.81
CA ASP A 306 -5.79 -46.80 -16.21
C ASP A 306 -5.55 -45.64 -17.18
N GLY A 307 -5.34 -44.42 -16.66
CA GLY A 307 -5.08 -43.19 -17.42
C GLY A 307 -6.35 -42.44 -17.83
N ASN A 308 -7.53 -42.82 -17.32
CA ASN A 308 -8.78 -42.08 -17.57
C ASN A 308 -8.78 -40.79 -16.72
N VAL A 309 -9.28 -39.71 -17.31
CA VAL A 309 -9.37 -38.40 -16.62
C VAL A 309 -10.52 -38.43 -15.62
N LEU A 310 -10.23 -38.30 -14.35
CA LEU A 310 -11.20 -38.14 -13.26
C LEU A 310 -11.57 -36.67 -13.01
N LEU A 311 -10.58 -35.80 -13.03
CA LEU A 311 -10.75 -34.33 -12.86
C LEU A 311 -9.94 -33.61 -13.93
N ASP A 312 -10.52 -32.58 -14.54
CA ASP A 312 -9.86 -31.69 -15.50
C ASP A 312 -10.14 -30.24 -15.15
N LYS A 313 -9.09 -29.54 -14.70
CA LYS A 313 -9.11 -28.09 -14.41
C LYS A 313 -8.39 -27.26 -15.49
N THR A 314 -8.11 -27.85 -16.65
CA THR A 314 -7.44 -27.13 -17.74
C THR A 314 -8.31 -25.97 -18.23
N ASN A 315 -9.63 -26.20 -18.38
CA ASN A 315 -10.57 -25.21 -18.92
C ASN A 315 -11.84 -25.00 -18.06
N THR A 316 -11.87 -25.54 -16.83
CA THR A 316 -13.06 -25.49 -15.94
C THR A 316 -12.84 -24.61 -14.70
N GLN A 317 -11.85 -23.75 -14.74
CA GLN A 317 -11.51 -22.86 -13.63
C GLN A 317 -12.61 -21.81 -13.40
N ASN A 318 -12.95 -21.55 -12.14
CA ASN A 318 -13.84 -20.46 -11.78
C ASN A 318 -13.19 -19.12 -12.15
N THR A 319 -13.83 -18.38 -13.04
CA THR A 319 -13.33 -17.15 -13.65
C THR A 319 -14.38 -16.06 -13.57
N ARG A 320 -13.99 -14.84 -13.20
CA ARG A 320 -14.87 -13.66 -13.23
C ARG A 320 -14.08 -12.38 -13.38
N THR A 321 -14.66 -11.39 -14.06
CA THR A 321 -14.14 -10.01 -14.03
C THR A 321 -14.58 -9.39 -12.72
N VAL A 322 -13.62 -8.91 -11.94
CA VAL A 322 -13.84 -8.25 -10.64
C VAL A 322 -13.78 -6.74 -10.77
N ILE A 323 -12.80 -6.23 -11.53
CA ILE A 323 -12.62 -4.82 -11.84
C ILE A 323 -12.30 -4.66 -13.33
N LYS A 324 -12.49 -3.45 -13.86
CA LYS A 324 -12.06 -3.11 -15.22
C LYS A 324 -10.55 -3.23 -15.36
N ASP A 325 -10.07 -3.49 -16.56
CA ASP A 325 -8.64 -3.50 -16.89
C ASP A 325 -7.99 -2.12 -16.67
N THR A 326 -8.73 -1.02 -16.95
CA THR A 326 -8.32 0.35 -16.65
C THR A 326 -8.11 0.56 -15.15
N THR A 327 -9.02 0.08 -14.31
CA THR A 327 -8.89 0.13 -12.83
C THR A 327 -7.70 -0.69 -12.36
N ALA A 328 -7.51 -1.90 -12.89
CA ALA A 328 -6.38 -2.77 -12.56
C ALA A 328 -5.04 -2.11 -12.91
N TRP A 329 -4.96 -1.46 -14.08
CA TRP A 329 -3.77 -0.75 -14.50
C TRP A 329 -3.49 0.49 -13.64
N LEU A 330 -4.51 1.31 -13.31
CA LEU A 330 -4.37 2.48 -12.43
C LEU A 330 -3.85 2.07 -11.03
N LEU A 331 -4.40 1.01 -10.44
CA LEU A 331 -3.92 0.46 -9.17
C LEU A 331 -2.47 -0.02 -9.29
N THR A 332 -2.13 -0.69 -10.39
CA THR A 332 -0.77 -1.19 -10.66
C THR A 332 0.21 -0.03 -10.76
N ASP A 333 -0.13 1.02 -11.51
CA ASP A 333 0.70 2.19 -11.67
C ASP A 333 0.94 2.92 -10.33
N ALA A 334 -0.10 3.11 -9.51
CA ALA A 334 0.05 3.65 -8.16
C ALA A 334 0.89 2.74 -7.24
N MET A 335 0.81 1.40 -7.41
CA MET A 335 1.61 0.45 -6.62
C MET A 335 3.07 0.35 -7.09
N LYS A 336 3.43 0.78 -8.30
CA LYS A 336 4.84 0.99 -8.73
C LYS A 336 5.50 2.07 -7.86
N ASP A 337 4.75 3.13 -7.50
CA ASP A 337 5.25 4.19 -6.61
C ASP A 337 5.57 3.70 -5.19
N VAL A 338 4.88 2.67 -4.71
CA VAL A 338 5.17 2.05 -3.40
C VAL A 338 6.61 1.52 -3.35
N LEU A 339 7.12 0.96 -4.45
CA LEU A 339 8.48 0.41 -4.56
C LEU A 339 9.55 1.47 -4.81
N THR A 340 9.20 2.60 -5.41
CA THR A 340 10.16 3.65 -5.78
C THR A 340 10.29 4.73 -4.72
N GLN A 341 9.20 5.20 -4.16
CA GLN A 341 9.16 6.30 -3.19
C GLN A 341 8.35 6.02 -1.92
N GLY A 342 7.70 4.84 -1.87
CA GLY A 342 6.82 4.43 -0.79
C GLY A 342 7.42 3.47 0.23
N THR A 343 6.54 2.68 0.84
CA THR A 343 6.82 1.73 1.93
C THR A 343 7.45 0.42 1.46
N GLY A 344 7.58 0.21 0.15
CA GLY A 344 8.03 -1.01 -0.50
C GLY A 344 9.47 -1.01 -1.00
N LYS A 345 10.27 0.05 -0.76
CA LYS A 345 11.63 0.18 -1.31
C LYS A 345 12.53 -1.03 -1.06
N LEU A 346 12.40 -1.70 0.09
CA LEU A 346 13.17 -2.89 0.44
C LEU A 346 12.79 -4.14 -0.38
N ALA A 347 11.57 -4.17 -0.93
CA ALA A 347 11.12 -5.28 -1.75
C ALA A 347 11.59 -5.19 -3.21
N ARG A 348 12.01 -4.01 -3.65
CA ARG A 348 12.48 -3.81 -5.02
C ARG A 348 13.76 -4.62 -5.27
N PHE A 349 13.76 -5.43 -6.33
CA PHE A 349 14.96 -6.09 -6.85
C PHE A 349 15.44 -5.38 -8.12
N ASP A 350 16.74 -5.52 -8.40
CA ASP A 350 17.35 -4.91 -9.60
C ASP A 350 16.97 -5.73 -10.83
N SER A 351 16.09 -5.17 -11.63
CA SER A 351 15.60 -5.77 -12.88
C SER A 351 14.98 -4.68 -13.75
N GLN A 352 15.01 -4.91 -15.06
CA GLN A 352 14.26 -4.11 -16.04
C GLN A 352 12.78 -4.56 -16.14
N ILE A 353 12.40 -5.64 -15.46
CA ILE A 353 11.01 -6.09 -15.39
C ILE A 353 10.27 -5.21 -14.37
N ALA A 354 9.11 -4.70 -14.77
CA ALA A 354 8.29 -3.85 -13.90
C ALA A 354 7.80 -4.60 -12.66
N GLN A 355 7.68 -3.88 -11.54
CA GLN A 355 7.30 -4.41 -10.24
C GLN A 355 6.26 -3.50 -9.61
N ALA A 356 5.21 -4.08 -9.04
CA ALA A 356 4.19 -3.38 -8.28
C ALA A 356 3.89 -4.14 -6.98
N GLY A 357 3.40 -3.45 -5.95
CA GLY A 357 3.06 -4.15 -4.72
C GLY A 357 2.69 -3.23 -3.55
N LYS A 358 2.30 -3.87 -2.45
CA LYS A 358 1.82 -3.20 -1.24
C LYS A 358 2.35 -3.87 0.02
N SER A 359 2.77 -3.08 0.98
CA SER A 359 3.15 -3.56 2.31
C SER A 359 1.95 -3.70 3.23
N GLY A 360 1.95 -4.72 4.09
CA GLY A 360 1.04 -4.90 5.20
C GLY A 360 1.81 -4.96 6.52
N THR A 361 1.26 -4.28 7.53
CA THR A 361 1.73 -4.39 8.92
C THR A 361 0.49 -4.18 9.80
N THR A 362 0.28 -5.10 10.73
CA THR A 362 -0.84 -5.01 11.66
C THR A 362 -0.48 -4.24 12.93
N THR A 363 -1.48 -3.89 13.71
CA THR A 363 -1.29 -3.23 15.01
C THR A 363 -0.29 -4.00 15.86
N SER A 364 0.66 -3.31 16.45
CA SER A 364 1.74 -3.90 17.26
C SER A 364 2.67 -4.84 16.50
N ASN A 365 2.73 -4.75 15.16
CA ASN A 365 3.59 -5.54 14.29
C ASN A 365 3.41 -7.07 14.47
N ARG A 366 2.19 -7.55 14.72
CA ARG A 366 1.94 -8.99 14.89
C ARG A 366 2.10 -9.75 13.60
N ASP A 367 1.63 -9.15 12.51
CA ASP A 367 1.75 -9.66 11.14
C ASP A 367 2.44 -8.66 10.26
N CYS A 368 3.33 -9.14 9.41
CA CYS A 368 4.04 -8.36 8.41
C CYS A 368 3.88 -9.03 7.06
N LEU A 369 3.50 -8.28 6.05
CA LEU A 369 3.22 -8.82 4.73
C LEU A 369 3.86 -7.96 3.64
N TRP A 370 4.17 -8.62 2.56
CA TRP A 370 4.42 -8.00 1.28
C TRP A 370 3.61 -8.73 0.21
N ALA A 371 2.71 -8.04 -0.45
CA ALA A 371 1.98 -8.51 -1.61
C ALA A 371 2.50 -7.78 -2.84
N GLY A 372 3.14 -8.48 -3.75
CA GLY A 372 3.76 -7.87 -4.92
C GLY A 372 3.65 -8.77 -6.15
N TYR A 373 3.82 -8.17 -7.31
CA TYR A 373 3.76 -8.86 -8.59
C TYR A 373 4.60 -8.17 -9.67
N THR A 374 4.82 -8.91 -10.72
CA THR A 374 5.44 -8.49 -11.97
C THR A 374 4.49 -8.82 -13.13
N PRO A 375 4.79 -8.48 -14.38
CA PRO A 375 4.01 -8.96 -15.52
C PRO A 375 4.03 -10.49 -15.73
N TYR A 376 4.74 -11.26 -14.89
CA TYR A 376 4.87 -12.71 -14.96
C TYR A 376 4.19 -13.43 -13.80
N TYR A 377 4.50 -13.04 -12.56
CA TYR A 377 4.11 -13.77 -11.37
C TYR A 377 3.66 -12.84 -10.25
N THR A 378 2.67 -13.30 -9.50
CA THR A 378 2.21 -12.68 -8.26
C THR A 378 2.71 -13.49 -7.08
N CYS A 379 3.25 -12.81 -6.08
CA CYS A 379 3.75 -13.46 -4.86
C CYS A 379 3.38 -12.66 -3.62
N VAL A 380 2.82 -13.34 -2.61
CA VAL A 380 2.58 -12.77 -1.29
C VAL A 380 3.41 -13.52 -0.25
N VAL A 381 4.15 -12.76 0.56
CA VAL A 381 4.90 -13.28 1.71
C VAL A 381 4.31 -12.71 2.99
N TRP A 382 3.87 -13.59 3.87
CA TRP A 382 3.48 -13.28 5.24
C TRP A 382 4.59 -13.67 6.20
N GLY A 383 4.72 -12.93 7.29
CA GLY A 383 5.61 -13.24 8.39
C GLY A 383 5.06 -12.82 9.75
N GLY A 384 5.25 -13.68 10.75
CA GLY A 384 4.73 -13.48 12.09
C GLY A 384 5.13 -14.61 13.03
N TYR A 385 4.73 -14.48 14.29
CA TYR A 385 4.82 -15.57 15.28
C TYR A 385 3.55 -16.42 15.24
N ASP A 386 3.68 -17.73 15.46
CA ASP A 386 2.54 -18.64 15.48
C ASP A 386 1.53 -18.31 16.57
N ASP A 387 2.00 -17.85 17.72
CA ASP A 387 1.17 -17.42 18.86
C ASP A 387 0.56 -16.01 18.69
N ASN A 388 0.76 -15.39 17.52
CA ASN A 388 0.32 -14.02 17.23
C ASN A 388 0.84 -12.96 18.22
N SER A 389 1.99 -13.18 18.85
CA SER A 389 2.64 -12.21 19.71
C SER A 389 3.26 -11.05 18.91
N LYS A 390 3.61 -9.97 19.60
CA LYS A 390 4.20 -8.77 18.99
C LYS A 390 5.60 -9.05 18.49
N GLN A 391 5.90 -8.62 17.27
CA GLN A 391 7.25 -8.57 16.74
C GLN A 391 7.89 -7.20 17.05
N SER A 392 9.22 -7.15 17.24
CA SER A 392 9.91 -5.87 17.34
C SER A 392 9.84 -5.12 16.01
N GLY A 393 9.82 -3.77 16.03
CA GLY A 393 9.69 -2.96 14.81
C GLY A 393 10.84 -3.19 13.79
N LYS A 394 11.98 -3.70 14.22
CA LYS A 394 13.10 -4.09 13.36
C LYS A 394 12.82 -5.35 12.54
N LEU A 395 11.83 -6.15 12.93
CA LEU A 395 11.49 -7.44 12.32
C LEU A 395 10.50 -7.34 11.17
N THR A 396 9.94 -6.15 10.88
CA THR A 396 8.84 -6.02 9.92
C THR A 396 9.27 -6.06 8.45
N SER A 397 10.57 -6.17 8.18
CA SER A 397 11.14 -6.08 6.82
C SER A 397 11.41 -7.44 6.17
N TYR A 398 11.53 -8.54 6.93
CA TYR A 398 11.94 -9.81 6.36
C TYR A 398 11.02 -10.40 5.28
N PRO A 399 9.68 -10.23 5.29
CA PRO A 399 8.86 -10.67 4.17
C PRO A 399 9.23 -9.96 2.86
N LYS A 400 9.62 -8.68 2.92
CA LYS A 400 10.10 -7.92 1.75
C LYS A 400 11.45 -8.43 1.25
N ASN A 401 12.35 -8.80 2.16
CA ASN A 401 13.65 -9.38 1.80
C ASN A 401 13.50 -10.75 1.13
N ILE A 402 12.67 -11.63 1.71
CA ILE A 402 12.35 -12.94 1.14
C ILE A 402 11.75 -12.79 -0.25
N TRP A 403 10.73 -11.93 -0.39
CA TRP A 403 10.09 -11.67 -1.67
C TRP A 403 11.09 -11.16 -2.71
N ARG A 404 11.90 -10.15 -2.36
CA ARG A 404 12.92 -9.57 -3.24
C ARG A 404 13.90 -10.63 -3.73
N ASN A 405 14.44 -11.42 -2.81
CA ASN A 405 15.47 -12.40 -3.13
C ASN A 405 14.90 -13.55 -3.97
N ALA A 406 13.73 -14.07 -3.59
CA ALA A 406 13.07 -15.14 -4.33
C ALA A 406 12.64 -14.67 -5.73
N MET A 407 11.96 -13.53 -5.83
CA MET A 407 11.47 -13.02 -7.11
C MET A 407 12.63 -12.59 -8.02
N SER A 408 13.72 -12.05 -7.50
CA SER A 408 14.92 -11.76 -8.30
C SER A 408 15.43 -13.03 -8.98
N ARG A 409 15.56 -14.13 -8.25
CA ARG A 409 16.05 -15.42 -8.77
C ARG A 409 15.04 -16.08 -9.73
N ILE A 410 13.73 -15.99 -9.44
CA ILE A 410 12.68 -16.50 -10.32
C ILE A 410 12.65 -15.79 -11.67
N HIS A 411 13.06 -14.51 -11.69
CA HIS A 411 13.06 -13.70 -12.91
C HIS A 411 14.41 -13.69 -13.66
N GLU A 412 15.41 -14.42 -13.19
CA GLU A 412 16.69 -14.54 -13.92
C GLU A 412 16.48 -15.15 -15.31
N GLY A 413 16.94 -14.43 -16.34
CA GLY A 413 16.82 -14.87 -17.72
C GLY A 413 15.47 -14.64 -18.39
N LEU A 414 14.48 -14.09 -17.68
CA LEU A 414 13.21 -13.68 -18.29
C LEU A 414 13.39 -12.38 -19.09
N GLU A 415 12.64 -12.24 -20.16
CA GLU A 415 12.64 -11.04 -21.00
C GLU A 415 12.14 -9.82 -20.20
N THR A 416 12.66 -8.64 -20.57
CA THR A 416 12.15 -7.37 -20.03
C THR A 416 10.69 -7.18 -20.42
N LYS A 417 9.84 -6.90 -19.41
CA LYS A 417 8.41 -6.72 -19.61
C LYS A 417 7.87 -5.66 -18.66
N ASP A 418 7.01 -4.77 -19.17
CA ASP A 418 6.24 -3.82 -18.38
C ASP A 418 4.77 -4.23 -18.37
N PHE A 419 3.99 -3.63 -17.47
CA PHE A 419 2.54 -3.78 -17.46
C PHE A 419 1.94 -3.06 -18.65
N VAL A 420 1.10 -3.78 -19.39
CA VAL A 420 0.47 -3.23 -20.60
C VAL A 420 -0.60 -2.23 -20.19
N GLN A 421 -0.49 -1.00 -20.68
CA GLN A 421 -1.54 0.00 -20.52
C GLN A 421 -2.71 -0.37 -21.44
N PRO A 422 -3.94 -0.55 -20.91
CA PRO A 422 -5.11 -0.84 -21.74
C PRO A 422 -5.57 0.43 -22.49
N ASP A 423 -6.42 0.23 -23.48
CA ASP A 423 -7.19 1.31 -24.08
C ASP A 423 -8.06 1.99 -23.02
N GLY A 424 -8.38 3.27 -23.20
CA GLY A 424 -9.22 4.01 -22.27
C GLY A 424 -8.46 4.65 -21.08
N ILE A 425 -7.13 4.59 -21.05
CA ILE A 425 -6.31 5.35 -20.10
C ILE A 425 -5.80 6.63 -20.75
N THR A 426 -6.03 7.75 -20.07
CA THR A 426 -5.48 9.07 -20.41
C THR A 426 -4.79 9.72 -19.22
N ASN A 427 -4.14 10.84 -19.43
CA ASN A 427 -3.60 11.67 -18.35
C ASN A 427 -3.94 13.14 -18.59
N THR A 428 -4.07 13.89 -17.51
CA THR A 428 -4.29 15.33 -17.53
C THR A 428 -3.68 16.00 -16.31
N THR A 429 -3.51 17.33 -16.41
CA THR A 429 -3.06 18.13 -15.28
C THR A 429 -4.24 18.45 -14.37
N VAL A 430 -4.07 18.23 -13.08
CA VAL A 430 -5.04 18.52 -12.02
C VAL A 430 -4.41 19.32 -10.89
N CYS A 431 -5.22 19.92 -10.05
CA CYS A 431 -4.78 20.50 -8.80
C CYS A 431 -4.53 19.38 -7.77
N SER A 432 -3.31 19.27 -7.23
CA SER A 432 -2.94 18.24 -6.25
C SER A 432 -3.67 18.35 -4.90
N LYS A 433 -4.35 19.50 -4.63
CA LYS A 433 -5.10 19.75 -3.39
C LYS A 433 -6.57 19.38 -3.49
N SER A 434 -7.16 19.36 -4.70
CA SER A 434 -8.56 18.98 -4.92
C SER A 434 -8.70 17.73 -5.79
N GLY A 435 -7.72 17.43 -6.64
CA GLY A 435 -7.81 16.39 -7.66
C GLY A 435 -8.63 16.79 -8.88
N LEU A 436 -9.06 18.07 -8.97
CA LEU A 436 -9.94 18.63 -9.99
C LEU A 436 -9.16 19.50 -11.00
N VAL A 437 -9.88 20.01 -12.03
CA VAL A 437 -9.31 20.93 -13.02
C VAL A 437 -8.73 22.16 -12.33
N PRO A 438 -7.46 22.51 -12.54
CA PRO A 438 -6.84 23.62 -11.84
C PRO A 438 -7.44 24.97 -12.29
N LEU A 439 -7.47 25.92 -11.39
CA LEU A 439 -7.80 27.33 -11.68
C LEU A 439 -6.51 28.04 -12.10
N ASP A 440 -6.49 28.55 -13.34
CA ASP A 440 -5.35 29.30 -13.90
C ASP A 440 -5.00 30.51 -13.03
N GLY A 441 -3.70 30.70 -12.77
CA GLY A 441 -3.21 31.81 -11.95
C GLY A 441 -3.58 31.69 -10.46
N ILE A 442 -4.20 30.59 -10.04
CA ILE A 442 -4.60 30.35 -8.65
C ILE A 442 -3.92 29.10 -8.11
N CYS A 443 -4.17 27.91 -8.68
CA CYS A 443 -3.58 26.67 -8.19
C CYS A 443 -2.05 26.60 -8.36
N ASP A 444 -1.51 27.30 -9.33
CA ASP A 444 -0.06 27.46 -9.56
C ASP A 444 0.59 28.52 -8.66
N ASN A 445 -0.20 29.33 -7.97
CA ASN A 445 0.23 30.38 -7.04
C ASN A 445 -0.16 30.11 -5.58
N ASP A 446 -0.30 28.83 -5.17
CA ASP A 446 -0.45 28.47 -3.76
C ASP A 446 0.78 29.00 -2.95
N PRO A 447 0.60 29.45 -1.71
CA PRO A 447 1.70 29.99 -0.89
C PRO A 447 2.92 29.07 -0.76
N ARG A 448 2.75 27.76 -0.98
CA ARG A 448 3.79 26.72 -0.91
C ARG A 448 4.43 26.41 -2.26
N GLY A 449 3.98 27.03 -3.34
CA GLY A 449 4.40 26.78 -4.72
C GLY A 449 3.30 26.17 -5.57
N SER A 450 3.60 25.84 -6.83
CA SER A 450 2.61 25.28 -7.75
C SER A 450 2.04 23.96 -7.24
N MET A 451 0.71 23.85 -7.22
CA MET A 451 -0.05 22.66 -6.88
C MET A 451 -0.57 21.92 -8.11
N LEU A 452 0.05 22.13 -9.26
CA LEU A 452 -0.26 21.41 -10.48
C LEU A 452 0.46 20.06 -10.50
N THR A 453 -0.26 19.01 -10.86
CA THR A 453 0.30 17.66 -11.03
C THR A 453 -0.37 16.94 -12.18
N THR A 454 0.34 16.04 -12.86
CA THR A 454 -0.26 15.18 -13.89
C THR A 454 -0.66 13.86 -13.26
N GLU A 455 -1.87 13.38 -13.57
CA GLU A 455 -2.40 12.11 -13.08
C GLU A 455 -3.04 11.32 -14.22
N TYR A 456 -3.06 9.98 -14.07
CA TYR A 456 -3.72 9.05 -14.98
C TYR A 456 -5.17 8.80 -14.59
N PHE A 457 -6.01 8.63 -15.60
CA PHE A 457 -7.46 8.43 -15.46
C PHE A 457 -7.96 7.36 -16.43
N ASP A 458 -9.00 6.66 -16.05
CA ASP A 458 -9.95 6.10 -17.00
C ASP A 458 -10.61 7.28 -17.72
N THR A 459 -10.72 7.24 -19.05
CA THR A 459 -11.26 8.34 -19.88
C THR A 459 -12.65 8.79 -19.43
N ASP A 460 -13.45 7.89 -18.86
CA ASP A 460 -14.79 8.17 -18.36
C ASP A 460 -14.80 8.91 -17.00
N THR A 461 -13.63 8.97 -16.32
CA THR A 461 -13.50 9.52 -14.97
C THR A 461 -12.62 10.77 -14.90
N VAL A 462 -12.21 11.32 -16.05
CA VAL A 462 -11.45 12.57 -16.10
C VAL A 462 -12.25 13.69 -15.44
N PRO A 463 -11.70 14.44 -14.46
CA PRO A 463 -12.44 15.50 -13.79
C PRO A 463 -12.80 16.64 -14.75
N THR A 464 -14.04 17.12 -14.65
CA THR A 464 -14.56 18.26 -15.40
C THR A 464 -14.80 19.48 -14.51
N ASP A 465 -14.94 19.26 -13.21
CA ASP A 465 -15.17 20.32 -12.23
C ASP A 465 -13.88 21.06 -11.92
N SER A 466 -13.98 22.37 -11.70
CA SER A 466 -12.85 23.20 -11.32
C SER A 466 -12.47 23.01 -9.84
N CYS A 467 -11.22 23.29 -9.54
CA CYS A 467 -10.68 23.22 -8.17
C CYS A 467 -11.54 24.04 -7.19
N ASP A 468 -11.96 23.39 -6.11
CA ASP A 468 -12.80 23.92 -5.04
C ASP A 468 -12.02 24.16 -3.73
N HIS A 469 -10.71 23.84 -3.73
CA HIS A 469 -9.84 23.96 -2.55
C HIS A 469 -8.95 25.19 -2.57
N HIS A 470 -8.95 25.96 -3.67
CA HIS A 470 -8.22 27.22 -3.77
C HIS A 470 -9.16 28.38 -4.06
N VAL A 471 -8.88 29.53 -3.45
CA VAL A 471 -9.57 30.80 -3.70
C VAL A 471 -8.55 31.94 -3.74
N ALA A 472 -8.70 32.83 -4.71
CA ALA A 472 -7.97 34.08 -4.76
C ALA A 472 -8.81 35.18 -4.13
N LEU A 473 -8.26 35.91 -3.16
CA LEU A 473 -8.89 37.01 -2.46
C LEU A 473 -8.12 38.31 -2.67
N GLU A 474 -8.82 39.42 -2.90
CA GLU A 474 -8.22 40.73 -2.88
C GLU A 474 -7.99 41.17 -1.42
N ILE A 475 -6.75 41.40 -1.08
CA ILE A 475 -6.33 41.80 0.27
C ILE A 475 -5.85 43.25 0.23
N CYS A 476 -6.26 44.03 1.20
CA CYS A 476 -5.72 45.37 1.42
C CYS A 476 -4.26 45.26 1.88
N ALA A 477 -3.32 45.79 1.11
CA ALA A 477 -1.91 45.70 1.40
C ALA A 477 -1.53 46.39 2.74
N ASP A 478 -2.30 47.39 3.16
CA ASP A 478 -2.02 48.20 4.35
C ASP A 478 -2.57 47.55 5.63
N SER A 479 -3.73 46.88 5.59
CA SER A 479 -4.34 46.26 6.77
C SER A 479 -4.17 44.75 6.84
N GLY A 480 -3.87 44.09 5.71
CA GLY A 480 -3.83 42.63 5.62
C GLY A 480 -5.21 41.94 5.62
N ALA A 481 -6.32 42.69 5.75
CA ALA A 481 -7.69 42.19 5.72
C ALA A 481 -8.23 42.14 4.28
N ILE A 482 -9.41 41.50 4.07
CA ILE A 482 -10.09 41.52 2.77
C ILE A 482 -10.30 42.97 2.34
N ALA A 483 -9.92 43.26 1.10
CA ALA A 483 -9.98 44.61 0.58
C ALA A 483 -11.42 45.11 0.46
N SER A 484 -11.68 46.32 1.01
CA SER A 484 -12.91 47.05 0.73
C SER A 484 -12.84 47.72 -0.64
N PRO A 485 -13.97 48.18 -1.20
CA PRO A 485 -13.97 48.98 -2.44
C PRO A 485 -13.09 50.24 -2.34
N TYR A 486 -12.83 50.70 -1.13
CA TYR A 486 -12.10 51.93 -0.85
C TYR A 486 -10.59 51.77 -0.62
N CYS A 487 -10.09 50.53 -0.65
CA CYS A 487 -8.66 50.25 -0.49
C CYS A 487 -7.87 50.75 -1.72
N PRO A 488 -6.89 51.67 -1.54
CA PRO A 488 -6.10 52.18 -2.66
C PRO A 488 -5.04 51.16 -3.13
N ASN A 489 -4.54 50.35 -2.22
CA ASN A 489 -3.52 49.36 -2.48
C ASN A 489 -4.10 47.93 -2.25
N LYS A 490 -4.36 47.20 -3.34
CA LYS A 490 -4.87 45.83 -3.29
C LYS A 490 -3.85 44.86 -3.83
N THR A 491 -3.80 43.70 -3.25
CA THR A 491 -2.98 42.57 -3.72
C THR A 491 -3.82 41.30 -3.74
N SER A 492 -3.71 40.50 -4.78
CA SER A 492 -4.36 39.20 -4.83
C SER A 492 -3.48 38.19 -4.07
N LYS A 493 -4.10 37.42 -3.16
CA LYS A 493 -3.46 36.30 -2.46
C LYS A 493 -4.32 35.06 -2.60
N VAL A 494 -3.65 33.92 -2.77
CA VAL A 494 -4.27 32.60 -2.83
C VAL A 494 -4.35 31.98 -1.43
N PHE A 495 -5.49 31.41 -1.13
CA PHE A 495 -5.77 30.70 0.12
C PHE A 495 -6.35 29.32 -0.17
N ILE A 496 -6.25 28.45 0.81
CA ILE A 496 -6.93 27.14 0.85
C ILE A 496 -8.33 27.32 1.45
N THR A 497 -9.26 26.48 1.02
CA THR A 497 -10.61 26.35 1.58
C THR A 497 -10.92 24.90 1.91
N GLY A 498 -11.87 24.65 2.83
CA GLY A 498 -12.39 23.31 3.12
C GLY A 498 -11.54 22.44 4.05
N ALA A 499 -10.41 22.94 4.56
CA ALA A 499 -9.62 22.19 5.54
C ALA A 499 -10.32 22.14 6.91
N VAL A 500 -10.24 20.97 7.58
CA VAL A 500 -10.81 20.81 8.92
C VAL A 500 -9.82 21.22 9.99
N SER A 501 -10.33 21.59 11.17
CA SER A 501 -9.47 21.91 12.33
C SER A 501 -8.53 20.76 12.66
N GLY A 502 -7.24 21.06 12.83
CA GLY A 502 -6.19 20.08 13.06
C GLY A 502 -5.56 19.50 11.80
N SER A 503 -6.04 19.89 10.61
CA SER A 503 -5.35 19.63 9.35
C SER A 503 -4.14 20.57 9.20
N PRO A 504 -3.01 20.08 8.64
CA PRO A 504 -1.90 20.96 8.25
C PRO A 504 -2.27 22.03 7.22
N GLU A 505 -3.34 21.82 6.45
CA GLU A 505 -3.85 22.77 5.46
C GLU A 505 -4.47 24.01 6.13
N TYR A 506 -4.87 23.89 7.41
CA TYR A 506 -5.56 24.95 8.13
C TYR A 506 -4.71 26.24 8.27
N GLU A 507 -3.38 26.13 8.30
CA GLU A 507 -2.45 27.27 8.32
C GLU A 507 -2.59 28.16 7.07
N PHE A 508 -3.00 27.58 5.94
CA PHE A 508 -3.12 28.26 4.65
C PHE A 508 -4.58 28.62 4.31
N MET A 509 -5.50 28.36 5.23
CA MET A 509 -6.92 28.53 5.01
C MET A 509 -7.35 30.00 5.21
N ALA A 510 -8.23 30.48 4.34
CA ALA A 510 -9.06 31.62 4.64
C ALA A 510 -10.25 31.12 5.46
N ASP A 511 -10.15 31.15 6.78
CA ASP A 511 -11.22 30.74 7.68
C ASP A 511 -12.40 31.74 7.68
N ASP A 512 -13.52 31.35 8.28
CA ASP A 512 -14.72 32.19 8.34
C ASP A 512 -14.48 33.53 9.01
N THR A 513 -13.55 33.59 9.97
CA THR A 513 -13.20 34.83 10.67
C THR A 513 -12.48 35.77 9.71
N PHE A 514 -11.51 35.25 8.97
CA PHE A 514 -10.78 36.01 7.96
C PHE A 514 -11.70 36.46 6.82
N MET A 515 -12.55 35.54 6.32
CA MET A 515 -13.51 35.82 5.23
C MET A 515 -14.52 36.92 5.58
N ASN A 516 -14.85 37.12 6.85
CA ASN A 516 -15.75 38.14 7.33
C ASN A 516 -15.03 39.42 7.80
N THR A 517 -13.69 39.46 7.75
CA THR A 517 -12.88 40.62 8.18
C THR A 517 -12.56 41.50 6.98
N ILE A 518 -13.42 42.46 6.69
CA ILE A 518 -13.21 43.47 5.63
C ILE A 518 -12.39 44.63 6.19
N CYS A 519 -11.49 45.16 5.37
CA CYS A 519 -10.68 46.33 5.72
C CYS A 519 -11.55 47.52 6.14
N THR A 520 -11.34 48.02 7.36
CA THR A 520 -11.96 49.20 7.92
C THR A 520 -11.03 50.40 7.97
N LEU A 521 -9.75 50.20 7.53
CA LEU A 521 -8.74 51.26 7.53
C LEU A 521 -9.02 52.34 6.47
N HIS A 522 -9.70 51.97 5.38
CA HIS A 522 -9.98 52.82 4.22
C HIS A 522 -11.47 53.01 4.05
N ASP A 523 -11.87 54.27 3.86
CA ASP A 523 -13.21 54.72 3.56
C ASP A 523 -13.24 55.50 2.23
N ALA A 524 -14.38 56.08 1.87
CA ALA A 524 -14.55 56.85 0.62
C ALA A 524 -13.57 58.01 0.46
N THR A 525 -13.01 58.54 1.57
CA THR A 525 -12.03 59.65 1.53
C THR A 525 -10.63 59.16 1.19
N SER A 526 -10.33 57.89 1.40
CA SER A 526 -9.02 57.29 1.12
C SER A 526 -8.71 57.25 -0.39
N LEU A 527 -9.72 57.12 -1.26
CA LEU A 527 -9.58 57.16 -2.71
C LEU A 527 -9.27 58.58 -3.26
N ILE A 528 -9.72 59.61 -2.56
CA ILE A 528 -9.50 60.99 -2.97
C ILE A 528 -8.03 61.41 -2.71
N ASN A 529 -7.45 60.91 -1.64
CA ASN A 529 -6.07 61.22 -1.22
C ASN A 529 -5.00 60.42 -1.99
N SER A 530 -5.38 59.38 -2.74
CA SER A 530 -4.47 58.54 -3.55
C SER A 530 -4.35 58.99 -5.01
N SER A 531 -5.08 60.02 -5.45
CA SER A 531 -4.88 60.61 -6.77
C SER A 531 -3.54 61.36 -6.80
N PRO A 532 -2.67 61.17 -7.81
CA PRO A 532 -1.43 61.90 -7.91
C PRO A 532 -1.76 63.38 -8.00
N THR A 533 -1.27 64.16 -7.03
CA THR A 533 -1.29 65.61 -7.05
C THR A 533 -0.48 66.04 -8.26
N THR A 534 -1.18 66.41 -9.35
CA THR A 534 -0.60 67.26 -10.39
C THR A 534 -0.33 68.60 -9.75
N THR A 535 0.88 68.81 -9.28
CA THR A 535 1.38 70.15 -8.91
C THR A 535 1.51 70.92 -10.20
N ASP A 536 0.51 71.74 -10.47
CA ASP A 536 0.55 72.81 -11.44
C ASP A 536 1.42 73.97 -10.83
N PRO A 537 2.54 74.32 -11.46
CA PRO A 537 3.29 75.48 -11.00
C PRO A 537 2.79 76.71 -11.72
N THR A 538 1.80 77.40 -11.17
CA THR A 538 1.41 78.73 -11.63
C THR A 538 2.27 79.80 -10.98
N ASN A 539 3.08 80.44 -11.84
CA ASN A 539 3.22 81.90 -12.00
C ASN A 539 3.97 82.71 -10.95
N SER A 540 5.13 83.18 -11.33
CA SER A 540 5.45 84.61 -11.13
C SER A 540 6.44 85.10 -12.22
N GLY A 541 5.98 86.09 -12.95
CA GLY A 541 6.48 86.67 -14.15
C GLY A 541 7.81 87.40 -14.08
N THR A 542 8.34 87.61 -15.24
CA THR A 542 8.62 88.92 -15.83
C THR A 542 9.31 88.67 -17.19
N THR A 543 8.79 89.34 -18.20
CA THR A 543 9.27 89.54 -19.57
C THR A 543 10.47 90.48 -19.63
N PRO A 544 11.13 90.81 -20.83
CA PRO A 544 11.02 90.27 -22.17
C PRO A 544 12.44 90.18 -22.88
N GLY A 545 12.46 89.59 -24.11
CA GLY A 545 13.55 89.84 -25.02
C GLY A 545 13.69 88.80 -26.14
N SER A 546 12.99 89.05 -27.20
CA SER A 546 13.36 89.15 -28.64
C SER A 546 14.28 88.12 -29.27
N THR A 547 13.79 87.58 -30.34
CA THR A 547 14.17 87.46 -31.75
C THR A 547 14.48 86.06 -32.30
N ASP A 548 13.67 85.81 -33.34
CA ASP A 548 14.00 85.18 -34.64
C ASP A 548 14.51 83.76 -34.72
N GLY A 549 13.80 82.96 -35.47
CA GLY A 549 14.18 82.51 -36.77
C GLY A 549 13.76 81.09 -37.13
N THR A 550 12.76 81.05 -37.94
CA THR A 550 12.60 80.14 -39.12
C THR A 550 12.71 78.62 -38.96
N ALA A 551 11.63 77.99 -39.21
CA ALA A 551 11.17 77.27 -40.42
C ALA A 551 11.50 75.78 -40.57
N ALA A 552 10.45 75.05 -40.76
CA ALA A 552 10.15 74.05 -41.73
C ALA A 552 10.74 72.63 -41.61
N GLY A 553 9.86 71.72 -41.74
CA GLY A 553 10.15 70.51 -42.48
C GLY A 553 9.45 69.23 -41.98
N ALA A 554 8.39 68.99 -42.64
CA ALA A 554 7.51 67.84 -42.65
C ALA A 554 8.19 66.53 -43.11
N GLN A 555 7.46 65.48 -42.87
CA GLN A 555 7.23 64.24 -43.67
C GLN A 555 7.78 62.95 -43.10
N THR A 556 6.88 62.03 -42.71
CA THR A 556 6.35 60.82 -43.40
C THR A 556 7.34 59.70 -43.73
N GLY A 557 6.93 58.49 -43.47
CA GLY A 557 7.30 57.26 -44.19
C GLY A 557 7.58 56.06 -43.27
N GLU A 558 6.64 55.20 -43.12
CA GLU A 558 6.36 53.91 -43.73
C GLU A 558 7.44 52.83 -43.59
N ALA A 559 7.00 51.71 -43.01
CA ALA A 559 7.13 50.31 -43.37
C ALA A 559 8.49 49.75 -43.86
N GLY A 560 8.83 48.54 -43.30
CA GLY A 560 9.84 47.67 -43.89
C GLY A 560 10.04 46.37 -43.14
N THR A 561 9.39 45.32 -43.63
CA THR A 561 9.59 43.88 -43.39
C THR A 561 11.04 43.44 -43.71
N GLY A 562 11.54 42.45 -42.96
CA GLY A 562 12.81 41.79 -43.39
C GLY A 562 13.17 40.54 -42.56
N THR A 563 12.87 39.40 -43.14
CA THR A 563 13.32 38.04 -42.86
C THR A 563 14.84 37.88 -42.95
N GLY A 564 15.43 36.98 -42.12
CA GLY A 564 16.80 36.54 -42.35
C GLY A 564 17.28 35.45 -41.41
N ALA A 565 17.32 34.22 -41.93
CA ALA A 565 17.95 33.04 -41.35
C ALA A 565 19.46 33.12 -41.38
N GLY A 566 20.14 32.40 -40.47
CA GLY A 566 21.60 32.21 -40.55
C GLY A 566 22.15 31.25 -39.49
N SER A 567 22.36 30.05 -39.92
CA SER A 567 23.13 28.94 -39.34
C SER A 567 24.59 29.29 -39.06
N GLY A 568 25.20 28.61 -38.08
CA GLY A 568 26.65 28.59 -37.90
C GLY A 568 27.12 27.60 -36.83
N ALA A 569 27.69 26.51 -37.29
CA ALA A 569 28.36 25.46 -36.53
C ALA A 569 29.83 25.81 -36.24
N GLY A 570 30.44 25.17 -35.25
CA GLY A 570 31.91 25.16 -35.02
C GLY A 570 32.21 24.61 -33.62
N THR A 571 32.46 23.36 -33.46
CA THR A 571 33.67 22.51 -33.38
C THR A 571 34.80 23.00 -32.48
N GLY A 572 35.15 22.15 -31.49
CA GLY A 572 36.51 21.67 -31.29
C GLY A 572 37.18 22.04 -29.98
N GLY A 573 37.76 21.05 -29.35
CA GLY A 573 38.95 21.21 -28.56
C GLY A 573 39.10 20.45 -27.26
N SER A 574 39.59 19.27 -27.37
CA SER A 574 40.32 18.34 -26.52
C SER A 574 41.46 18.92 -25.65
N GLY A 575 41.78 18.20 -24.56
CA GLY A 575 43.04 18.25 -23.81
C GLY A 575 42.81 17.78 -22.36
N SER A 576 43.07 16.60 -21.97
CA SER A 576 44.19 15.74 -21.66
C SER A 576 45.00 16.19 -20.43
N GLY A 577 45.12 15.28 -19.47
CA GLY A 577 46.35 15.03 -18.74
C GLY A 577 46.32 15.28 -17.27
N GLY A 578 46.59 14.23 -16.51
CA GLY A 578 47.65 14.13 -15.58
C GLY A 578 47.30 13.50 -14.23
N THR A 579 47.63 12.24 -14.13
CA THR A 579 48.23 11.45 -13.06
C THR A 579 48.84 12.21 -11.88
N ASP A 580 48.65 11.81 -10.59
CA ASP A 580 49.62 11.01 -9.87
C ASP A 580 49.18 10.76 -8.39
N THR A 581 49.23 9.53 -8.01
CA THR A 581 49.91 8.76 -6.95
C THR A 581 50.06 9.35 -5.52
N GLY A 582 49.89 8.43 -4.57
CA GLY A 582 50.57 8.38 -3.27
C GLY A 582 49.62 8.21 -2.10
N SER A 583 49.41 7.06 -1.60
CA SER A 583 50.19 6.15 -0.76
C SER A 583 50.08 6.46 0.74
N SER A 584 49.65 5.41 1.44
CA SER A 584 50.05 4.90 2.74
C SER A 584 49.55 5.54 4.04
N GLY A 585 48.98 4.73 4.87
CA GLY A 585 49.47 4.26 6.13
C GLY A 585 48.41 4.34 7.23
N SER A 586 47.83 3.25 7.68
CA SER A 586 48.25 2.36 8.74
C SER A 586 47.82 2.75 10.16
N SER A 587 47.13 1.80 10.80
CA SER A 587 47.09 1.45 12.22
C SER A 587 46.27 2.41 13.13
N GLY A 588 45.46 1.96 14.01
CA GLY A 588 45.39 0.80 14.86
C GLY A 588 44.37 1.00 15.96
N ASN A 589 43.74 -0.04 16.28
CA ASN A 589 43.43 -0.61 17.59
C ASN A 589 42.72 0.19 18.69
N SER A 590 41.67 -0.32 19.15
CA SER A 590 41.32 -1.00 20.42
C SER A 590 40.29 -0.31 21.29
N ASP A 591 39.40 -1.17 21.74
CA ASP A 591 38.76 -1.29 23.05
C ASP A 591 37.72 -0.26 23.53
N ARG A 592 36.50 -0.65 23.50
CA ARG A 592 35.65 -1.10 24.62
C ARG A 592 34.23 -1.35 24.19
#